data_382a61aee3ba7badfc0937999deffdfc
#
_entry.id   382a61aee3ba7badfc0937999deffdfc
#
_cell.length_a   1.000
_cell.length_b   1.000
_cell.length_c   1.000
_cell.angle_alpha   90.00
_cell.angle_beta   90.00
_cell.angle_gamma   90.00
#
_symmetry.space_group_name_H-M   'P 1'
#
loop_
_entity.id
_entity.type
_entity.pdbx_description
1 polymer ?
#
loop_
_entity_poly.entity_id
_entity_poly.type
_entity_poly.pdbx_seq_one_letter_code
_entity_poly.pdbx_strand_id
1 'polypeptide(L)' 'MKNYRIEYTCYDGYSDTLYIQAANHLAAYMVCQEIFYDMSETIVSIVCYLEDEEND' A
#
# COMPACT_ATOMS: atom_id res chain seq x y z
N MET A 1 16.30 -0.61 -0.29
CA MET A 1 14.84 -0.67 -0.23
C MET A 1 14.27 0.68 0.09
N LYS A 2 13.13 0.98 -0.42
CA LYS A 2 12.44 2.24 -0.17
C LYS A 2 11.23 2.01 0.71
N ASN A 3 10.83 3.05 1.42
CA ASN A 3 9.67 2.98 2.29
C ASN A 3 8.45 3.53 1.57
N TYR A 4 7.35 2.81 1.67
CA TYR A 4 6.10 3.22 1.04
C TYR A 4 5.00 3.27 2.06
N ARG A 5 4.14 4.27 1.92
CA ARG A 5 2.93 4.40 2.71
C ARG A 5 1.76 3.94 1.84
N ILE A 6 1.01 3.00 2.34
CA ILE A 6 -0.12 2.44 1.63
C ILE A 6 -1.39 2.88 2.33
N GLU A 7 -2.24 3.60 1.60
CA GLU A 7 -3.53 4.02 2.12
C GLU A 7 -4.60 3.23 1.39
N TYR A 8 -5.48 2.59 2.12
CA TYR A 8 -6.52 1.79 1.51
C TYR A 8 -7.86 2.12 2.14
N THR A 9 -8.91 1.91 1.35
CA THR A 9 -10.28 2.17 1.76
C THR A 9 -11.13 0.98 1.40
N CYS A 10 -12.01 0.60 2.32
CA CYS A 10 -12.94 -0.51 2.11
C CYS A 10 -14.30 0.03 1.73
N TYR A 11 -15.13 -0.83 1.14
CA TYR A 11 -16.41 -0.36 0.63
C TYR A 11 -17.36 0.08 1.73
N ASP A 12 -17.11 -0.34 2.98
CA ASP A 12 -17.95 0.08 4.09
C ASP A 12 -17.48 1.41 4.69
N GLY A 13 -16.48 2.04 4.06
CA GLY A 13 -16.00 3.32 4.53
C GLY A 13 -14.78 3.25 5.44
N TYR A 14 -14.40 2.06 5.85
CA TYR A 14 -13.21 1.90 6.68
C TYR A 14 -11.97 2.19 5.87
N SER A 15 -11.05 2.96 6.42
CA SER A 15 -9.77 3.19 5.76
C SER A 15 -8.67 3.17 6.80
N ASP A 16 -7.48 2.85 6.36
CA ASP A 16 -6.34 2.74 7.24
C ASP A 16 -5.08 2.91 6.42
N THR A 17 -3.95 2.91 7.11
CA THR A 17 -2.65 3.14 6.49
C THR A 17 -1.69 2.10 7.01
N LEU A 18 -0.83 1.59 6.14
CA LEU A 18 0.26 0.74 6.56
C LEU A 18 1.53 1.12 5.82
N TYR A 19 2.65 0.70 6.35
CA TYR A 19 3.95 1.03 5.79
C TYR A 19 4.68 -0.25 5.43
N ILE A 20 5.29 -0.25 4.25
CA ILE A 20 6.03 -1.42 3.78
C ILE A 20 7.34 -0.94 3.16
N GLN A 21 8.24 -1.88 2.93
CA GLN A 21 9.48 -1.63 2.21
C GLN A 21 9.48 -2.45 0.95
N ALA A 22 9.92 -1.83 -0.14
CA ALA A 22 9.98 -2.50 -1.43
C ALA A 22 11.00 -1.80 -2.32
N ALA A 23 11.41 -2.45 -3.38
CA ALA A 23 12.42 -1.91 -4.26
C ALA A 23 11.87 -0.77 -5.12
N ASN A 24 10.61 -0.86 -5.50
CA ASN A 24 9.99 0.16 -6.35
C ASN A 24 8.46 0.05 -6.19
N HIS A 25 7.74 0.92 -6.91
CA HIS A 25 6.28 0.93 -6.80
C HIS A 25 5.64 -0.38 -7.22
N LEU A 26 6.14 -1.00 -8.26
CA LEU A 26 5.56 -2.25 -8.72
C LEU A 26 5.71 -3.32 -7.64
N ALA A 27 6.90 -3.42 -7.05
CA ALA A 27 7.12 -4.38 -5.98
C ALA A 27 6.23 -4.07 -4.78
N ALA A 28 6.02 -2.79 -4.48
CA ALA A 28 5.14 -2.40 -3.38
C ALA A 28 3.71 -2.86 -3.64
N TYR A 29 3.23 -2.69 -4.86
CA TYR A 29 1.88 -3.16 -5.20
C TYR A 29 1.76 -4.67 -5.07
N MET A 30 2.80 -5.40 -5.46
CA MET A 30 2.76 -6.84 -5.34
C MET A 30 2.67 -7.28 -3.88
N VAL A 31 3.40 -6.59 -3.00
CA VAL A 31 3.30 -6.87 -1.57
C VAL A 31 1.89 -6.57 -1.08
N CYS A 32 1.31 -5.45 -1.53
CA CYS A 32 -0.04 -5.10 -1.13
C CYS A 32 -1.04 -6.16 -1.55
N GLN A 33 -0.90 -6.69 -2.76
CA GLN A 33 -1.81 -7.73 -3.23
C GLN A 33 -1.76 -8.96 -2.34
N GLU A 34 -0.57 -9.31 -1.86
CA GLU A 34 -0.45 -10.44 -0.96
C GLU A 34 -1.06 -10.15 0.40
N ILE A 35 -0.81 -8.95 0.92
CA ILE A 35 -1.35 -8.58 2.23
C ILE A 35 -2.87 -8.55 2.20
N PHE A 36 -3.44 -8.00 1.13
CA PHE A 36 -4.88 -7.80 1.05
C PHE A 36 -5.61 -8.89 0.30
N TYR A 37 -4.93 -10.00 0.05
CA TYR A 37 -5.53 -11.06 -0.77
C TYR A 37 -6.89 -11.50 -0.21
N ASP A 38 -6.94 -11.74 1.09
CA ASP A 38 -8.17 -12.21 1.71
C ASP A 38 -9.23 -11.13 1.79
N MET A 39 -8.85 -9.86 1.58
CA MET A 39 -9.78 -8.73 1.68
C MET A 39 -10.07 -8.12 0.32
N SER A 40 -9.68 -8.81 -0.76
CA SER A 40 -9.72 -8.19 -2.07
C SER A 40 -11.14 -7.77 -2.48
N GLU A 41 -12.16 -8.43 -1.96
CA GLU A 41 -13.54 -8.08 -2.30
C GLU A 41 -14.05 -6.90 -1.50
N THR A 42 -13.35 -6.51 -0.42
CA THR A 42 -13.80 -5.40 0.40
C THR A 42 -13.00 -4.13 0.15
N ILE A 43 -11.87 -4.23 -0.52
CA ILE A 43 -11.01 -3.07 -0.79
C ILE A 43 -11.50 -2.40 -2.06
N VAL A 44 -11.78 -1.09 -1.98
CA VAL A 44 -12.20 -0.35 -3.16
C VAL A 44 -11.10 0.58 -3.66
N SER A 45 -10.11 0.87 -2.85
CA SER A 45 -9.08 1.84 -3.26
C SER A 45 -7.79 1.53 -2.51
N ILE A 46 -6.68 1.53 -3.22
CA ILE A 46 -5.35 1.40 -2.65
C ILE A 46 -4.48 2.44 -3.32
N VAL A 47 -3.81 3.28 -2.52
CA VAL A 47 -2.89 4.27 -3.05
C VAL A 47 -1.53 4.05 -2.39
N CYS A 48 -0.50 4.09 -3.20
CA CYS A 48 0.86 3.80 -2.77
C CYS A 48 1.69 5.07 -2.91
N TYR A 49 2.23 5.55 -1.81
CA TYR A 49 3.06 6.76 -1.77
C TYR A 49 4.49 6.40 -1.41
N LEU A 50 5.43 7.00 -2.12
CA LEU A 50 6.84 6.86 -1.76
C LEU A 50 7.13 7.80 -0.60
N GLU A 51 7.62 7.22 0.51
CA GLU A 51 7.89 8.01 1.71
C GLU A 51 9.35 8.37 1.88
N ASP A 52 10.24 7.72 1.16
CA ASP A 52 11.66 8.02 1.30
C ASP A 52 11.96 9.41 0.79
N GLU A 53 12.63 10.21 1.64
CA GLU A 53 12.92 11.55 1.25
C GLU A 53 14.26 11.66 0.64
N GLU A 54 15.00 10.89 0.74
CA GLU A 54 16.24 10.94 0.22
C GLU A 54 16.73 12.17 -0.11
N ASN A 55 16.82 12.49 0.00
CA ASN A 55 17.19 13.40 -0.44
C ASN A 55 18.04 13.85 -0.67
N ASP A 56 18.09 14.00 -0.70
CA ASP A 56 18.55 14.29 -0.96
C ASP A 56 18.96 14.56 -1.01
#